data_5bf01c8917cbc6a35b6f65e15c5c7440
#
_entry.id   5bf01c8917cbc6a35b6f65e15c5c7440
#
_cell.length_a   1.000
_cell.length_b   1.000
_cell.length_c   1.000
_cell.angle_alpha   90.00
_cell.angle_beta   90.00
_cell.angle_gamma   90.00
#
_symmetry.space_group_name_H-M   'P 1'
#
loop_
_entity.id
_entity.type
_entity.pdbx_description
1 polymer ?
#
loop_
_entity_poly.entity_id
_entity_poly.type
_entity_poly.pdbx_seq_one_letter_code
_entity_poly.pdbx_strand_id
1 'polypeptide(L)'
;METHPSIVDTAIASLKKYAVFFKTEITDISAQDLAVEAKLNSLDRIRAGMADVTSETTDQFIPQMLNLDLLDFISFKKGCYTGQEVVARAHYLGAVKRRMYLLALATDSVPASGQTLSNSEGKQLGTIVNAEANEQGQVEALAVLSTSSTEIKTVVLDQTETSVELLNLPYELG
;
A
#
# COMPACT_ATOMS: atom_id res chain seq x y z
N MET A 1 0.39 -16.90 -5.31
CA MET A 1 0.44 -15.59 -4.61
C MET A 1 1.52 -14.79 -5.30
N GLU A 2 1.21 -13.60 -5.72
CA GLU A 2 2.17 -12.63 -6.26
C GLU A 2 2.51 -11.62 -5.16
N THR A 3 3.78 -11.25 -5.05
CA THR A 3 4.25 -10.28 -4.04
C THR A 3 5.47 -9.54 -4.58
N HIS A 4 5.77 -8.38 -4.00
CA HIS A 4 6.93 -7.59 -4.39
C HIS A 4 8.23 -8.38 -4.14
N PRO A 5 9.22 -8.35 -5.07
CA PRO A 5 10.46 -9.13 -4.94
C PRO A 5 11.19 -8.95 -3.61
N SER A 6 11.18 -7.74 -3.03
CA SER A 6 11.87 -7.43 -1.78
C SER A 6 11.36 -8.18 -0.54
N ILE A 7 10.15 -8.77 -0.58
CA ILE A 7 9.55 -9.48 0.54
C ILE A 7 9.33 -10.98 0.30
N VAL A 8 9.79 -11.53 -0.83
CA VAL A 8 9.59 -12.95 -1.18
C VAL A 8 10.12 -13.88 -0.08
N ASP A 9 11.37 -13.70 0.33
CA ASP A 9 11.99 -14.55 1.37
C ASP A 9 11.25 -14.44 2.71
N THR A 10 10.85 -13.22 3.10
CA THR A 10 10.08 -12.97 4.33
C THR A 10 8.72 -13.66 4.27
N ALA A 11 8.02 -13.58 3.13
CA ALA A 11 6.73 -14.22 2.92
C ALA A 11 6.86 -15.75 2.98
N ILE A 12 7.84 -16.32 2.28
CA ILE A 12 8.13 -17.77 2.30
C ILE A 12 8.45 -18.25 3.72
N ALA A 13 9.31 -17.55 4.44
CA ALA A 13 9.67 -17.89 5.81
C ALA A 13 8.46 -17.86 6.75
N SER A 14 7.58 -16.87 6.58
CA SER A 14 6.35 -16.76 7.35
C SER A 14 5.38 -17.88 7.05
N LEU A 15 5.17 -18.22 5.79
CA LEU A 15 4.26 -19.29 5.36
C LEU A 15 4.77 -20.67 5.78
N LYS A 16 6.07 -20.93 5.71
CA LYS A 16 6.68 -22.21 6.12
C LYS A 16 6.42 -22.54 7.58
N LYS A 17 6.28 -21.57 8.48
CA LYS A 17 5.94 -21.80 9.89
C LYS A 17 4.60 -22.54 10.06
N TYR A 18 3.66 -22.30 9.16
CA TYR A 18 2.32 -22.89 9.20
C TYR A 18 2.19 -24.12 8.29
N ALA A 19 2.97 -24.19 7.22
CA ALA A 19 2.96 -25.30 6.26
C ALA A 19 3.33 -26.65 6.88
N VAL A 20 4.08 -26.66 7.98
CA VAL A 20 4.48 -27.86 8.73
C VAL A 20 3.26 -28.74 9.11
N PHE A 21 2.11 -28.13 9.35
CA PHE A 21 0.89 -28.85 9.74
C PHE A 21 0.09 -29.40 8.57
N PHE A 22 0.44 -29.07 7.32
CA PHE A 22 -0.43 -29.29 6.14
C PHE A 22 0.24 -30.05 5.01
N LYS A 23 1.36 -30.74 5.19
CA LYS A 23 2.09 -31.45 4.12
C LYS A 23 2.14 -30.62 2.80
N THR A 24 2.36 -29.32 2.94
CA THR A 24 2.35 -28.37 1.82
C THR A 24 3.78 -27.94 1.53
N GLU A 25 4.18 -28.00 0.27
CA GLU A 25 5.45 -27.47 -0.21
C GLU A 25 5.24 -26.03 -0.67
N ILE A 26 6.16 -25.14 -0.29
CA ILE A 26 6.15 -23.73 -0.70
C ILE A 26 7.43 -23.50 -1.49
N THR A 27 7.24 -23.18 -2.78
CA THR A 27 8.33 -22.97 -3.73
C THR A 27 8.24 -21.57 -4.31
N ASP A 28 9.39 -20.91 -4.43
CA ASP A 28 9.51 -19.68 -5.21
C ASP A 28 9.54 -20.03 -6.70
N ILE A 29 8.61 -19.48 -7.44
CA ILE A 29 8.47 -19.67 -8.90
C ILE A 29 8.74 -18.37 -9.68
N SER A 30 9.32 -17.34 -9.03
CA SER A 30 9.57 -16.03 -9.65
C SER A 30 10.45 -16.12 -10.91
N ALA A 31 11.33 -17.13 -10.97
CA ALA A 31 12.20 -17.38 -12.12
C ALA A 31 11.51 -18.15 -13.27
N GLN A 32 10.29 -18.64 -13.06
CA GLN A 32 9.54 -19.34 -14.11
C GLN A 32 8.78 -18.30 -14.94
N ASP A 33 8.93 -18.36 -16.25
CA ASP A 33 8.11 -17.62 -17.22
C ASP A 33 6.67 -18.15 -17.15
N LEU A 34 5.96 -17.75 -16.09
CA LEU A 34 4.53 -17.92 -16.08
C LEU A 34 4.00 -16.93 -17.11
N ALA A 35 3.28 -17.42 -18.12
CA ALA A 35 2.48 -16.61 -19.03
C ALA A 35 1.38 -15.91 -18.19
N VAL A 36 1.79 -14.91 -17.43
CA VAL A 36 0.89 -14.05 -16.66
C VAL A 36 0.36 -13.03 -17.67
N GLU A 37 -0.95 -12.90 -17.74
CA GLU A 37 -1.63 -11.78 -18.39
C GLU A 37 -0.91 -10.48 -18.08
N ALA A 38 -0.82 -9.59 -19.08
CA ALA A 38 0.01 -8.39 -19.07
C ALA A 38 0.13 -7.75 -17.68
N LYS A 39 1.30 -7.88 -17.05
CA LYS A 39 1.55 -7.22 -15.75
C LYS A 39 1.34 -5.73 -15.94
N LEU A 40 0.44 -5.17 -15.14
CA LEU A 40 0.37 -3.72 -14.99
C LEU A 40 1.76 -3.22 -14.58
N ASN A 41 2.26 -2.18 -15.25
CA ASN A 41 3.48 -1.51 -14.80
C ASN A 41 3.24 -0.81 -13.45
N SER A 42 4.30 -0.34 -12.81
CA SER A 42 4.25 0.31 -11.50
C SER A 42 3.26 1.49 -11.48
N LEU A 43 3.30 2.35 -12.49
CA LEU A 43 2.43 3.51 -12.58
C LEU A 43 0.95 3.13 -12.78
N ASP A 44 0.66 2.12 -13.59
CA ASP A 44 -0.72 1.63 -13.79
C ASP A 44 -1.29 1.06 -12.48
N ARG A 45 -0.47 0.37 -11.67
CA ARG A 45 -0.87 -0.13 -10.35
C ARG A 45 -1.18 1.02 -9.39
N ILE A 46 -0.33 2.06 -9.39
CA ILE A 46 -0.54 3.27 -8.59
C ILE A 46 -1.87 3.92 -8.97
N ARG A 47 -2.14 4.12 -10.27
CA ARG A 47 -3.38 4.70 -10.78
C ARG A 47 -4.61 3.83 -10.53
N ALA A 48 -4.44 2.51 -10.52
CA ALA A 48 -5.49 1.57 -10.13
C ALA A 48 -5.74 1.54 -8.61
N GLY A 49 -4.97 2.27 -7.81
CA GLY A 49 -5.07 2.24 -6.34
C GLY A 49 -4.67 0.91 -5.74
N MET A 50 -3.75 0.19 -6.39
CA MET A 50 -3.26 -1.13 -5.97
C MET A 50 -1.88 -0.99 -5.33
N ALA A 51 -1.83 -1.11 -4.01
CA ALA A 51 -0.59 -1.02 -3.24
C ALA A 51 0.34 -2.21 -3.49
N ASP A 52 1.63 -1.93 -3.67
CA ASP A 52 2.70 -2.92 -3.56
C ASP A 52 3.37 -2.76 -2.19
N VAL A 53 3.29 -3.80 -1.36
CA VAL A 53 3.97 -3.83 -0.06
C VAL A 53 5.43 -4.20 -0.30
N THR A 54 6.34 -3.34 0.16
CA THR A 54 7.80 -3.52 0.06
C THR A 54 8.39 -3.88 1.43
N SER A 55 9.70 -4.13 1.50
CA SER A 55 10.42 -4.32 2.77
C SER A 55 10.22 -3.15 3.73
N GLU A 56 10.20 -1.92 3.21
CA GLU A 56 10.08 -0.67 3.95
C GLU A 56 8.67 -0.46 4.52
N THR A 57 7.66 -1.06 3.89
CA THR A 57 6.25 -0.91 4.28
C THR A 57 5.64 -2.17 4.91
N THR A 58 6.42 -3.25 5.01
CA THR A 58 6.00 -4.49 5.67
C THR A 58 5.60 -4.22 7.12
N ASP A 59 4.47 -4.79 7.55
CA ASP A 59 3.88 -4.68 8.90
C ASP A 59 3.51 -3.25 9.37
N GLN A 60 3.55 -2.25 8.48
CA GLN A 60 3.19 -0.87 8.84
C GLN A 60 1.69 -0.58 8.75
N PHE A 61 0.95 -1.33 7.94
CA PHE A 61 -0.45 -1.03 7.63
C PHE A 61 -1.35 -2.23 7.86
N ILE A 62 -2.54 -1.98 8.41
CA ILE A 62 -3.60 -2.98 8.33
C ILE A 62 -4.20 -2.97 6.90
N PRO A 63 -4.74 -4.09 6.42
CA PRO A 63 -5.26 -4.19 5.05
C PRO A 63 -6.26 -3.11 4.64
N GLN A 64 -7.09 -2.65 5.57
CA GLN A 64 -8.05 -1.57 5.31
C GLN A 64 -7.38 -0.21 5.07
N MET A 65 -6.19 0.04 5.62
CA MET A 65 -5.44 1.27 5.34
C MET A 65 -4.94 1.31 3.89
N LEU A 66 -4.74 0.14 3.28
CA LEU A 66 -4.39 -0.03 1.88
C LEU A 66 -5.62 -0.24 0.97
N ASN A 67 -6.82 0.03 1.48
CA ASN A 67 -8.11 -0.11 0.77
C ASN A 67 -8.40 -1.54 0.27
N LEU A 68 -7.74 -2.57 0.81
CA LEU A 68 -7.90 -3.95 0.36
C LEU A 68 -9.30 -4.52 0.67
N ASP A 69 -10.02 -3.92 1.60
CA ASP A 69 -11.44 -4.21 1.89
C ASP A 69 -12.37 -3.69 0.78
N LEU A 70 -12.03 -2.55 0.17
CA LEU A 70 -12.80 -1.95 -0.93
C LEU A 70 -12.54 -2.66 -2.26
N LEU A 71 -11.39 -3.32 -2.38
CA LEU A 71 -10.97 -4.08 -3.55
C LEU A 71 -11.33 -5.58 -3.45
N ASP A 72 -12.13 -5.99 -2.47
CA ASP A 72 -12.52 -7.39 -2.21
C ASP A 72 -11.35 -8.37 -1.98
N PHE A 73 -10.18 -7.87 -1.58
CA PHE A 73 -9.03 -8.72 -1.25
C PHE A 73 -9.08 -9.30 0.16
N ILE A 74 -10.06 -8.90 0.98
CA ILE A 74 -10.24 -9.40 2.35
C ILE A 74 -11.52 -10.23 2.44
N SER A 75 -11.38 -11.50 2.83
CA SER A 75 -12.53 -12.34 3.15
C SER A 75 -12.79 -12.32 4.66
N PHE A 76 -13.93 -11.77 5.08
CA PHE A 76 -14.40 -11.82 6.47
C PHE A 76 -15.14 -13.11 6.81
N LYS A 77 -15.40 -13.97 5.83
CA LYS A 77 -16.13 -15.24 5.98
C LYS A 77 -15.23 -16.47 6.07
N LYS A 78 -13.93 -16.32 5.81
CA LYS A 78 -12.96 -17.44 5.92
C LYS A 78 -12.67 -17.78 7.38
N GLY A 79 -12.09 -18.97 7.61
CA GLY A 79 -11.69 -19.44 8.94
C GLY A 79 -10.64 -18.55 9.61
N CYS A 80 -10.36 -18.84 10.89
CA CYS A 80 -9.45 -18.06 11.73
C CYS A 80 -8.01 -18.03 11.19
N TYR A 81 -7.37 -16.88 11.31
CA TYR A 81 -5.95 -16.66 10.98
C TYR A 81 -5.34 -15.65 11.95
N THR A 82 -4.01 -15.66 12.09
CA THR A 82 -3.28 -14.76 12.97
C THR A 82 -3.47 -13.30 12.52
N GLY A 83 -3.88 -12.41 13.43
CA GLY A 83 -4.11 -10.99 13.15
C GLY A 83 -5.54 -10.66 12.69
N GLN A 84 -6.41 -11.66 12.47
CA GLN A 84 -7.80 -11.42 12.02
C GLN A 84 -8.61 -10.51 12.96
N GLU A 85 -8.34 -10.53 14.26
CA GLU A 85 -9.08 -9.73 15.24
C GLU A 85 -8.95 -8.23 14.95
N VAL A 86 -7.74 -7.76 14.63
CA VAL A 86 -7.49 -6.35 14.28
C VAL A 86 -8.23 -5.97 13.01
N VAL A 87 -8.17 -6.84 11.99
CA VAL A 87 -8.82 -6.64 10.69
C VAL A 87 -10.35 -6.65 10.84
N ALA A 88 -10.89 -7.63 11.57
CA ALA A 88 -12.33 -7.74 11.81
C ALA A 88 -12.86 -6.58 12.68
N ARG A 89 -12.09 -6.18 13.71
CA ARG A 89 -12.46 -5.06 14.56
C ARG A 89 -12.54 -3.74 13.79
N ALA A 90 -11.59 -3.49 12.91
CA ALA A 90 -11.61 -2.30 12.05
C ALA A 90 -12.83 -2.29 11.12
N HIS A 91 -13.27 -3.47 10.65
CA HIS A 91 -14.43 -3.60 9.78
C HIS A 91 -15.77 -3.44 10.51
N TYR A 92 -15.92 -4.12 11.67
CA TYR A 92 -17.24 -4.21 12.33
C TYR A 92 -17.47 -3.16 13.41
N LEU A 93 -16.43 -2.66 14.06
CA LEU A 93 -16.54 -1.82 15.27
C LEU A 93 -15.86 -0.46 15.14
N GLY A 94 -15.13 -0.20 14.07
CA GLY A 94 -14.32 1.00 13.94
C GLY A 94 -14.48 1.72 12.61
N ALA A 95 -14.49 3.05 12.66
CA ALA A 95 -14.19 3.82 11.46
C ALA A 95 -12.69 3.66 11.15
N VAL A 96 -12.36 3.31 9.92
CA VAL A 96 -10.97 3.31 9.43
C VAL A 96 -10.50 4.75 9.36
N LYS A 97 -9.66 5.16 10.32
CA LYS A 97 -9.20 6.56 10.45
C LYS A 97 -8.10 6.94 9.47
N ARG A 98 -7.53 5.98 8.77
CA ARG A 98 -6.48 6.17 7.76
C ARG A 98 -6.83 5.34 6.54
N ARG A 99 -6.71 5.94 5.38
CA ARG A 99 -6.96 5.30 4.08
C ARG A 99 -5.84 5.65 3.11
N MET A 100 -5.69 4.86 2.08
CA MET A 100 -4.76 5.13 0.99
C MET A 100 -5.42 6.04 -0.04
N TYR A 101 -4.70 7.08 -0.41
CA TYR A 101 -5.10 8.09 -1.40
C TYR A 101 -4.11 8.10 -2.54
N LEU A 102 -4.58 8.48 -3.72
CA LEU A 102 -3.74 8.77 -4.87
C LEU A 102 -3.40 10.27 -4.88
N LEU A 103 -2.12 10.58 -4.98
CA LEU A 103 -1.57 11.93 -4.92
C LEU A 103 -0.78 12.24 -6.19
N ALA A 104 -0.87 13.49 -6.66
CA ALA A 104 0.16 14.09 -7.50
C ALA A 104 1.04 14.99 -6.63
N LEU A 105 2.34 14.83 -6.75
CA LEU A 105 3.36 15.56 -5.99
C LEU A 105 4.18 16.45 -6.93
N ALA A 106 4.28 17.74 -6.60
CA ALA A 106 5.12 18.68 -7.36
C ALA A 106 6.58 18.58 -6.89
N THR A 107 7.23 17.48 -7.22
CA THR A 107 8.63 17.21 -6.87
C THR A 107 9.38 16.60 -8.05
N ASP A 108 10.68 16.87 -8.14
CA ASP A 108 11.57 16.30 -9.17
C ASP A 108 12.15 14.93 -8.76
N SER A 109 11.96 14.52 -7.51
CA SER A 109 12.46 13.24 -7.00
C SER A 109 11.30 12.34 -6.60
N VAL A 110 11.34 11.07 -7.03
CA VAL A 110 10.36 10.06 -6.63
C VAL A 110 10.61 9.67 -5.16
N PRO A 111 9.65 9.90 -4.25
CA PRO A 111 9.80 9.54 -2.85
C PRO A 111 9.86 8.03 -2.67
N ALA A 112 10.65 7.59 -1.69
CA ALA A 112 10.77 6.17 -1.35
C ALA A 112 9.53 5.62 -0.65
N SER A 113 9.24 4.32 -0.83
CA SER A 113 8.26 3.61 -0.02
C SER A 113 8.62 3.71 1.46
N GLY A 114 7.63 3.93 2.33
CA GLY A 114 7.82 4.15 3.76
C GLY A 114 8.16 5.59 4.15
N GLN A 115 8.43 6.48 3.20
CA GLN A 115 8.76 7.87 3.49
C GLN A 115 7.59 8.61 4.12
N THR A 116 7.88 9.40 5.16
CA THR A 116 6.87 10.15 5.92
C THR A 116 6.50 11.45 5.21
N LEU A 117 5.21 11.72 5.15
CA LEU A 117 4.64 13.03 4.79
C LEU A 117 4.34 13.80 6.06
N SER A 118 4.83 15.03 6.19
CA SER A 118 4.60 15.89 7.35
C SER A 118 4.00 17.24 6.91
N ASN A 119 3.45 17.98 7.86
CA ASN A 119 3.13 19.38 7.65
C ASN A 119 4.34 20.29 7.99
N SER A 120 4.21 21.60 7.80
CA SER A 120 5.25 22.59 8.11
C SER A 120 5.65 22.65 9.59
N GLU A 121 4.80 22.15 10.49
CA GLU A 121 5.05 22.06 11.94
C GLU A 121 5.75 20.74 12.34
N GLY A 122 6.07 19.87 11.36
CA GLY A 122 6.69 18.56 11.58
C GLY A 122 5.70 17.45 12.03
N LYS A 123 4.40 17.73 12.06
CA LYS A 123 3.38 16.71 12.38
C LYS A 123 3.23 15.77 11.22
N GLN A 124 3.33 14.47 11.48
CA GLN A 124 3.11 13.42 10.47
C GLN A 124 1.66 13.44 9.97
N LEU A 125 1.49 13.55 8.67
CA LEU A 125 0.21 13.50 7.94
C LEU A 125 -0.04 12.11 7.38
N GLY A 126 1.01 11.42 6.93
CA GLY A 126 0.90 10.12 6.32
C GLY A 126 2.23 9.47 5.98
N THR A 127 2.15 8.41 5.16
CA THR A 127 3.31 7.63 4.71
C THR A 127 3.11 7.21 3.26
N ILE A 128 4.14 7.40 2.44
CA ILE A 128 4.18 6.92 1.05
C ILE A 128 4.18 5.39 1.04
N VAL A 129 3.32 4.81 0.23
CA VAL A 129 3.29 3.36 -0.03
C VAL A 129 4.08 3.04 -1.28
N ASN A 130 3.69 3.66 -2.41
CA ASN A 130 4.37 3.53 -3.69
C ASN A 130 4.39 4.88 -4.39
N ALA A 131 5.40 5.16 -5.18
CA ALA A 131 5.47 6.36 -6.01
C ALA A 131 6.22 6.06 -7.31
N GLU A 132 5.87 6.77 -8.39
CA GLU A 132 6.50 6.67 -9.69
C GLU A 132 6.35 8.00 -10.43
N ALA A 133 7.31 8.33 -11.28
CA ALA A 133 7.19 9.46 -12.19
C ALA A 133 6.46 9.04 -13.46
N ASN A 134 5.50 9.85 -13.92
CA ASN A 134 4.84 9.62 -15.19
C ASN A 134 5.70 10.15 -16.37
N GLU A 135 5.25 9.94 -17.60
CA GLU A 135 5.97 10.34 -18.81
C GLU A 135 6.23 11.85 -18.91
N GLN A 136 5.44 12.66 -18.20
CA GLN A 136 5.58 14.12 -18.13
C GLN A 136 6.52 14.56 -17.00
N GLY A 137 7.08 13.61 -16.23
CA GLY A 137 7.93 13.88 -15.08
C GLY A 137 7.18 14.27 -13.81
N GLN A 138 5.85 14.23 -13.80
CA GLN A 138 5.07 14.43 -12.59
C GLN A 138 5.08 13.16 -11.75
N VAL A 139 5.28 13.28 -10.45
CA VAL A 139 5.28 12.15 -9.52
C VAL A 139 3.85 11.85 -9.06
N GLU A 140 3.40 10.62 -9.32
CA GLU A 140 2.16 10.08 -8.78
C GLU A 140 2.48 9.08 -7.66
N ALA A 141 1.73 9.14 -6.56
CA ALA A 141 2.02 8.33 -5.38
C ALA A 141 0.74 7.82 -4.71
N LEU A 142 0.81 6.60 -4.18
CA LEU A 142 -0.14 6.09 -3.20
C LEU A 142 0.41 6.40 -1.81
N ALA A 143 -0.39 7.04 -0.96
CA ALA A 143 -0.01 7.35 0.40
C ALA A 143 -1.15 7.07 1.38
N VAL A 144 -0.83 6.48 2.53
CA VAL A 144 -1.78 6.32 3.63
C VAL A 144 -1.84 7.61 4.42
N LEU A 145 -2.99 8.29 4.39
CA LEU A 145 -3.27 9.53 5.10
C LEU A 145 -4.39 9.36 6.12
N SER A 146 -4.51 10.31 7.04
CA SER A 146 -5.70 10.40 7.89
C SER A 146 -6.93 10.77 7.04
N THR A 147 -8.07 10.14 7.29
CA THR A 147 -9.34 10.47 6.63
C THR A 147 -9.83 11.90 6.92
N SER A 148 -9.29 12.54 7.97
CA SER A 148 -9.53 13.95 8.28
C SER A 148 -8.61 14.92 7.51
N SER A 149 -7.70 14.42 6.69
CA SER A 149 -6.66 15.19 6.00
C SER A 149 -6.95 15.34 4.49
N THR A 150 -8.22 15.43 4.11
CA THR A 150 -8.65 15.48 2.69
C THR A 150 -8.45 16.86 2.02
N GLU A 151 -8.04 17.88 2.76
CA GLU A 151 -7.80 19.25 2.25
C GLU A 151 -6.29 19.61 2.21
N ILE A 152 -5.41 18.60 2.19
CA ILE A 152 -3.97 18.84 2.14
C ILE A 152 -3.61 19.43 0.77
N LYS A 153 -2.95 20.60 0.78
CA LYS A 153 -2.40 21.25 -0.41
C LYS A 153 -0.88 21.24 -0.47
N THR A 154 -0.25 21.10 0.69
CA THR A 154 1.21 21.05 0.82
C THR A 154 1.61 20.02 1.85
N VAL A 155 2.74 19.37 1.60
CA VAL A 155 3.42 18.46 2.54
C VAL A 155 4.90 18.76 2.59
N VAL A 156 5.56 18.34 3.63
CA VAL A 156 7.02 18.35 3.72
C VAL A 156 7.54 16.94 3.45
N LEU A 157 8.38 16.84 2.42
CA LEU A 157 9.14 15.65 2.04
C LEU A 157 10.63 16.00 2.10
N ASP A 158 11.42 15.25 2.85
CA ASP A 158 12.88 15.48 3.01
C ASP A 158 13.22 16.96 3.29
N GLN A 159 12.48 17.59 4.21
CA GLN A 159 12.61 18.99 4.60
C GLN A 159 12.23 20.01 3.49
N THR A 160 11.71 19.53 2.37
CA THR A 160 11.25 20.38 1.26
C THR A 160 9.73 20.45 1.25
N GLU A 161 9.19 21.66 1.22
CA GLU A 161 7.76 21.87 1.05
C GLU A 161 7.35 21.56 -0.39
N THR A 162 6.39 20.66 -0.55
CA THR A 162 5.95 20.10 -1.82
C THR A 162 4.44 20.29 -1.96
N SER A 163 3.99 20.85 -3.08
CA SER A 163 2.55 20.93 -3.38
C SER A 163 1.98 19.55 -3.67
N VAL A 164 0.77 19.32 -3.18
CA VAL A 164 0.06 18.05 -3.32
C VAL A 164 -1.32 18.30 -3.87
N GLU A 165 -1.73 17.46 -4.82
CA GLU A 165 -3.10 17.35 -5.29
C GLU A 165 -3.61 15.94 -5.04
N LEU A 166 -4.81 15.82 -4.45
CA LEU A 166 -5.49 14.53 -4.34
C LEU A 166 -6.14 14.19 -5.68
N LEU A 167 -5.75 13.05 -6.23
CA LEU A 167 -6.33 12.50 -7.45
C LEU A 167 -7.44 11.50 -7.11
N ASN A 168 -8.34 11.28 -8.05
CA ASN A 168 -9.42 10.30 -7.89
C ASN A 168 -8.88 8.88 -8.02
N LEU A 169 -9.22 8.03 -7.06
CA LEU A 169 -9.08 6.58 -7.19
C LEU A 169 -10.21 6.03 -8.10
N PRO A 170 -10.00 4.88 -8.76
CA PRO A 170 -11.03 4.26 -9.59
C PRO A 170 -12.18 3.62 -8.77
N TYR A 171 -12.18 3.78 -7.46
CA TYR A 171 -13.21 3.32 -6.51
C TYR A 171 -13.43 4.37 -5.41
N GLU A 172 -14.60 4.32 -4.76
CA GLU A 172 -14.96 5.25 -3.69
C GLU A 172 -14.38 4.81 -2.35
N LEU A 173 -13.91 5.80 -1.57
CA LEU A 173 -13.36 5.58 -0.22
C LEU A 173 -14.48 5.63 0.84
N GLY A 174 -15.54 4.97 0.75
CA GLY A 174 -16.67 4.87 1.68
C GLY A 174 -16.68 5.75 2.93
#